data_81bfd1abe4185946edb5690e9ed3f884
#
_entry.id   81bfd1abe4185946edb5690e9ed3f884
#
_cell.length_a   1.000
_cell.length_b   1.000
_cell.length_c   1.000
_cell.angle_alpha   90.00
_cell.angle_beta   90.00
_cell.angle_gamma   90.00
#
_symmetry.space_group_name_H-M   'P 1'
#
loop_
_entity.id
_entity.type
_entity.pdbx_description
1 polymer ?
#
loop_
_entity_poly.entity_id
_entity_poly.type
_entity_poly.pdbx_seq_one_letter_code
_entity_poly.pdbx_strand_id
1 'polypeptide(L)'
;MNVKATQNASTEKTEKGWRLGIQKGDSLSYRDAQLDDYSLLPRRKFPHRSITLNLRAKVTSSSLPGTWGFGLWNDPFGLSLGFGGSPFRLPALPNAVWFFYASPQNYLSFTGDKPAQGFLAQTFRSPIFHPLLIPAGLALPFSRKATRNLLGKIIAEDSSALSVDVTQWHGYRLEWSAKRSAFWVDDVLAFESPVSPHASRPLGVIIWIDNQFAAFTPEGKIGFGVLENPEPAWLELEDLKIVSV
;
A
#
# COMPACT_ATOMS: atom_id res chain seq x y z
N MET A 1 0.03 17.78 -3.32
CA MET A 1 0.01 16.67 -2.34
C MET A 1 -0.62 17.19 -1.04
N ASN A 2 -1.55 16.43 -0.47
CA ASN A 2 -2.08 16.65 0.87
C ASN A 2 -1.10 16.04 1.88
N VAL A 3 -0.98 16.66 3.03
CA VAL A 3 -0.12 16.21 4.13
C VAL A 3 -1.02 15.70 5.25
N LYS A 4 -0.75 14.51 5.74
CA LYS A 4 -1.39 13.91 6.90
C LYS A 4 -0.35 13.42 7.89
N ALA A 5 -0.59 13.63 9.17
CA ALA A 5 0.16 13.03 10.25
C ALA A 5 -0.77 12.83 11.45
N THR A 6 -0.69 11.66 12.07
CA THR A 6 -1.36 11.40 13.35
C THR A 6 -0.55 11.99 14.51
N GLN A 7 -1.08 11.89 15.71
CA GLN A 7 -0.30 12.22 16.91
C GLN A 7 0.97 11.36 16.98
N ASN A 8 2.11 11.97 17.31
CA ASN A 8 3.43 11.32 17.32
C ASN A 8 3.93 10.82 15.93
N ALA A 9 3.47 11.46 14.88
CA ALA A 9 4.01 11.34 13.53
C ALA A 9 4.27 12.73 12.95
N SER A 10 5.14 12.83 11.97
CA SER A 10 5.46 14.09 11.29
C SER A 10 5.60 13.89 9.79
N THR A 11 5.25 14.94 9.04
CA THR A 11 5.50 15.01 7.60
C THR A 11 6.12 16.38 7.34
N GLU A 12 7.40 16.38 7.07
CA GLU A 12 8.23 17.58 6.96
C GLU A 12 8.72 17.76 5.53
N LYS A 13 8.64 18.98 5.03
CA LYS A 13 9.23 19.33 3.75
C LYS A 13 10.72 19.58 3.94
N THR A 14 11.55 18.93 3.15
CA THR A 14 12.99 19.15 3.09
C THR A 14 13.36 20.03 1.88
N GLU A 15 14.62 20.36 1.73
CA GLU A 15 15.11 21.16 0.60
C GLU A 15 14.83 20.49 -0.77
N LYS A 16 14.92 19.15 -0.85
CA LYS A 16 14.77 18.37 -2.09
C LYS A 16 13.52 17.49 -2.14
N GLY A 17 12.78 17.39 -1.05
CA GLY A 17 11.64 16.49 -0.97
C GLY A 17 10.90 16.52 0.35
N TRP A 18 10.76 15.34 0.98
CA TRP A 18 9.96 15.16 2.18
C TRP A 18 10.57 14.11 3.11
N ARG A 19 10.32 14.27 4.40
CA ARG A 19 10.59 13.29 5.44
C ARG A 19 9.29 12.98 6.17
N LEU A 20 8.89 11.72 6.14
CA LEU A 20 7.75 11.20 6.85
C LEU A 20 8.27 10.41 8.05
N GLY A 21 7.86 10.75 9.26
CA GLY A 21 8.40 10.15 10.48
C GLY A 21 7.33 9.67 11.44
N ILE A 22 7.60 8.57 12.13
CA ILE A 22 6.82 8.07 13.28
C ILE A 22 7.73 7.96 14.50
N GLN A 23 7.25 8.47 15.63
CA GLN A 23 8.00 8.46 16.88
C GLN A 23 7.95 7.08 17.53
N LYS A 24 8.91 6.79 18.43
CA LYS A 24 8.84 5.60 19.28
C LYS A 24 7.58 5.61 20.13
N GLY A 25 7.09 4.43 20.51
CA GLY A 25 5.96 4.27 21.39
C GLY A 25 5.35 2.87 21.32
N ASP A 26 4.43 2.63 22.22
CA ASP A 26 3.73 1.36 22.42
C ASP A 26 2.79 1.00 21.26
N SER A 27 2.14 -0.15 21.38
CA SER A 27 1.12 -0.68 20.47
C SER A 27 -0.30 -0.17 20.75
N LEU A 28 -0.46 0.89 21.56
CA LEU A 28 -1.79 1.45 21.88
C LEU A 28 -2.17 2.59 20.95
N SER A 29 -1.19 3.20 20.29
CA SER A 29 -1.40 4.40 19.47
C SER A 29 -1.01 4.16 18.02
N TYR A 30 -1.94 4.42 17.11
CA TYR A 30 -1.67 4.44 15.67
C TYR A 30 -0.85 5.68 15.31
N ARG A 31 0.25 5.44 14.60
CA ARG A 31 1.15 6.47 14.07
C ARG A 31 1.21 6.33 12.55
N ASP A 32 0.89 7.41 11.86
CA ASP A 32 0.85 7.47 10.41
C ASP A 32 1.33 8.83 9.95
N ALA A 33 2.29 8.83 9.04
CA ALA A 33 2.71 9.99 8.29
C ALA A 33 2.52 9.70 6.80
N GLN A 34 1.78 10.57 6.10
CA GLN A 34 1.32 10.31 4.74
C GLN A 34 1.36 11.57 3.88
N LEU A 35 1.70 11.38 2.62
CA LEU A 35 1.46 12.28 1.51
C LEU A 35 0.50 11.63 0.53
N ASP A 36 -0.51 12.36 0.09
CA ASP A 36 -1.46 11.86 -0.91
C ASP A 36 -2.01 13.00 -1.80
N ASP A 37 -2.68 12.65 -2.88
CA ASP A 37 -3.37 13.59 -3.76
C ASP A 37 -4.86 13.31 -3.92
N TYR A 38 -5.41 12.41 -3.11
CA TYR A 38 -6.77 11.91 -3.26
C TYR A 38 -7.63 12.02 -1.99
N SER A 39 -7.07 12.24 -0.81
CA SER A 39 -7.80 12.10 0.47
C SER A 39 -9.03 12.99 0.59
N LEU A 40 -9.05 14.13 -0.10
CA LEU A 40 -10.18 15.06 -0.14
C LEU A 40 -11.16 14.78 -1.29
N LEU A 41 -10.94 13.74 -2.09
CA LEU A 41 -11.72 13.44 -3.28
C LEU A 41 -12.52 12.15 -3.12
N PRO A 42 -13.73 12.03 -3.69
CA PRO A 42 -14.39 10.72 -3.83
C PRO A 42 -13.61 9.87 -4.85
N ARG A 43 -13.57 8.53 -4.67
CA ARG A 43 -12.78 7.60 -5.52
C ARG A 43 -12.94 7.83 -7.01
N ARG A 44 -14.16 8.12 -7.49
CA ARG A 44 -14.44 8.39 -8.91
C ARG A 44 -13.70 9.61 -9.48
N LYS A 45 -13.21 10.48 -8.62
CA LYS A 45 -12.49 11.72 -8.94
C LYS A 45 -11.00 11.65 -8.59
N PHE A 46 -10.46 10.49 -8.28
CA PHE A 46 -9.03 10.34 -8.08
C PHE A 46 -8.27 10.77 -9.34
N PRO A 47 -7.09 11.37 -9.21
CA PRO A 47 -6.52 12.13 -10.33
C PRO A 47 -5.93 11.29 -11.46
N HIS A 48 -5.56 10.02 -11.21
CA HIS A 48 -4.73 9.28 -12.14
C HIS A 48 -5.44 8.09 -12.80
N ARG A 49 -5.18 7.89 -14.10
CA ARG A 49 -5.68 6.76 -14.90
C ARG A 49 -4.58 5.94 -15.55
N SER A 50 -3.42 6.56 -15.76
CA SER A 50 -2.21 5.95 -16.29
C SER A 50 -1.08 6.96 -16.05
N ILE A 51 -0.02 6.53 -15.36
CA ILE A 51 1.09 7.43 -15.01
C ILE A 51 2.44 6.71 -14.94
N THR A 52 3.49 7.51 -14.98
CA THR A 52 4.81 7.17 -14.46
C THR A 52 5.05 7.97 -13.18
N LEU A 53 5.34 7.28 -12.08
CA LEU A 53 5.77 7.84 -10.81
C LEU A 53 7.27 7.61 -10.67
N ASN A 54 8.03 8.68 -10.47
CA ASN A 54 9.46 8.61 -10.19
C ASN A 54 9.74 9.31 -8.87
N LEU A 55 10.64 8.74 -8.08
CA LEU A 55 11.18 9.36 -6.87
C LEU A 55 12.48 8.66 -6.44
N ARG A 56 13.23 9.31 -5.57
CA ARG A 56 14.29 8.66 -4.80
C ARG A 56 13.81 8.49 -3.36
N ALA A 57 14.12 7.36 -2.74
CA ALA A 57 13.71 7.10 -1.36
C ALA A 57 14.72 6.27 -0.60
N LYS A 58 14.70 6.42 0.73
CA LYS A 58 15.34 5.54 1.72
C LYS A 58 14.54 5.53 3.02
N VAL A 59 14.78 4.54 3.85
CA VAL A 59 14.19 4.43 5.20
C VAL A 59 15.27 4.26 6.27
N THR A 60 14.91 4.48 7.54
CA THR A 60 15.82 4.37 8.68
C THR A 60 16.37 2.97 8.90
N SER A 61 15.57 1.93 8.61
CA SER A 61 15.90 0.53 8.89
C SER A 61 15.19 -0.39 7.90
N SER A 62 15.81 -1.50 7.57
CA SER A 62 15.22 -2.56 6.74
C SER A 62 14.14 -3.39 7.45
N SER A 63 14.01 -3.24 8.78
CA SER A 63 13.07 -4.02 9.60
C SER A 63 12.21 -3.11 10.47
N LEU A 64 11.44 -2.23 9.85
CA LEU A 64 10.50 -1.36 10.56
C LEU A 64 9.26 -2.14 10.99
N PRO A 65 8.67 -1.85 12.17
CA PRO A 65 7.34 -2.36 12.51
C PRO A 65 6.28 -1.64 11.67
N GLY A 66 5.25 -2.39 11.24
CA GLY A 66 4.17 -1.84 10.43
C GLY A 66 4.44 -1.87 8.94
N THR A 67 4.09 -0.80 8.25
CA THR A 67 4.18 -0.71 6.79
C THR A 67 4.75 0.64 6.33
N TRP A 68 5.35 0.66 5.16
CA TRP A 68 5.69 1.88 4.44
C TRP A 68 5.69 1.60 2.93
N GLY A 69 5.57 2.65 2.17
CA GLY A 69 5.62 2.50 0.72
C GLY A 69 5.24 3.76 -0.05
N PHE A 70 5.19 3.59 -1.36
CA PHE A 70 4.78 4.63 -2.29
C PHE A 70 4.24 4.00 -3.58
N GLY A 71 3.21 4.63 -4.14
CA GLY A 71 2.56 4.15 -5.36
C GLY A 71 1.17 4.71 -5.51
N LEU A 72 0.30 3.90 -6.10
CA LEU A 72 -1.08 4.29 -6.36
C LEU A 72 -2.06 3.24 -5.82
N TRP A 73 -3.19 3.71 -5.33
CA TRP A 73 -4.25 2.86 -4.85
C TRP A 73 -5.65 3.50 -4.94
N ASN A 74 -6.68 2.70 -4.71
CA ASN A 74 -8.06 3.17 -4.66
C ASN A 74 -8.58 3.41 -3.22
N ASP A 75 -7.69 3.47 -2.20
CA ASP A 75 -8.07 3.57 -0.79
C ASP A 75 -9.16 2.55 -0.40
N PRO A 76 -8.86 1.25 -0.40
CA PRO A 76 -9.88 0.21 -0.25
C PRO A 76 -10.50 0.16 1.15
N PHE A 77 -9.81 0.66 2.16
CA PHE A 77 -10.20 0.50 3.57
C PHE A 77 -11.28 1.47 4.06
N GLY A 78 -11.63 2.47 3.31
CA GLY A 78 -12.73 3.42 3.39
C GLY A 78 -13.24 3.86 4.76
N LEU A 79 -13.77 3.00 5.57
CA LEU A 79 -14.21 3.33 6.92
C LEU A 79 -13.02 3.32 7.87
N SER A 80 -12.72 4.47 8.44
CA SER A 80 -11.74 4.59 9.52
C SER A 80 -12.27 3.84 10.76
N LEU A 81 -11.81 2.62 10.95
CA LEU A 81 -12.01 1.87 12.20
C LEU A 81 -11.08 2.37 13.32
N GLY A 82 -10.72 3.65 13.31
CA GLY A 82 -9.78 4.26 14.25
C GLY A 82 -8.31 4.22 13.81
N PHE A 83 -7.99 3.70 12.63
CA PHE A 83 -6.63 3.42 12.18
C PHE A 83 -6.35 3.96 10.77
N GLY A 84 -6.64 5.22 10.52
CA GLY A 84 -6.47 5.82 9.19
C GLY A 84 -7.66 5.57 8.26
N GLY A 85 -7.53 5.97 6.99
CA GLY A 85 -8.60 5.91 6.01
C GLY A 85 -9.49 7.16 6.01
N SER A 86 -10.44 7.23 5.07
CA SER A 86 -11.40 8.33 4.98
C SER A 86 -12.75 7.90 5.54
N PRO A 87 -13.31 8.59 6.54
CA PRO A 87 -14.59 8.22 7.18
C PRO A 87 -15.79 8.27 6.21
N PHE A 88 -15.62 8.85 5.03
CA PHE A 88 -16.68 9.06 4.05
C PHE A 88 -16.64 8.07 2.88
N ARG A 89 -15.79 7.04 2.91
CA ARG A 89 -15.69 6.06 1.82
C ARG A 89 -16.10 4.68 2.30
N LEU A 90 -16.96 4.03 1.57
CA LEU A 90 -17.28 2.62 1.81
C LEU A 90 -16.07 1.74 1.46
N PRO A 91 -15.86 0.61 2.15
CA PRO A 91 -14.85 -0.38 1.78
C PRO A 91 -15.01 -0.81 0.31
N ALA A 92 -13.89 -1.10 -0.34
CA ALA A 92 -13.87 -1.58 -1.73
C ALA A 92 -12.81 -2.67 -1.87
N LEU A 93 -12.91 -3.46 -2.94
CA LEU A 93 -11.84 -4.39 -3.29
C LEU A 93 -10.58 -3.61 -3.71
N PRO A 94 -9.38 -4.10 -3.38
CA PRO A 94 -8.13 -3.40 -3.64
C PRO A 94 -7.84 -3.29 -5.13
N ASN A 95 -7.47 -2.09 -5.55
CA ASN A 95 -6.81 -1.80 -6.80
C ASN A 95 -5.59 -0.94 -6.44
N ALA A 96 -4.40 -1.46 -6.63
CA ALA A 96 -3.17 -0.80 -6.25
C ALA A 96 -2.01 -1.22 -7.15
N VAL A 97 -1.02 -0.36 -7.25
CA VAL A 97 0.27 -0.61 -7.86
C VAL A 97 1.29 0.21 -7.07
N TRP A 98 2.20 -0.48 -6.35
CA TRP A 98 3.06 0.17 -5.38
C TRP A 98 4.36 -0.59 -5.08
N PHE A 99 5.38 0.14 -4.68
CA PHE A 99 6.45 -0.39 -3.87
C PHE A 99 5.97 -0.39 -2.41
N PHE A 100 6.04 -1.52 -1.76
CA PHE A 100 5.41 -1.73 -0.47
C PHE A 100 6.27 -2.59 0.45
N TYR A 101 6.49 -2.12 1.67
CA TYR A 101 7.09 -2.91 2.72
C TYR A 101 6.04 -3.31 3.76
N ALA A 102 6.10 -4.57 4.15
CA ALA A 102 5.25 -5.16 5.19
C ALA A 102 6.11 -5.89 6.22
N SER A 103 5.99 -5.52 7.49
CA SER A 103 6.65 -6.24 8.60
C SER A 103 6.14 -7.69 8.72
N PRO A 104 6.85 -8.59 9.42
CA PRO A 104 6.49 -10.02 9.52
C PRO A 104 5.09 -10.30 10.10
N GLN A 105 4.48 -9.36 10.82
CA GLN A 105 3.13 -9.48 11.35
C GLN A 105 2.04 -9.29 10.29
N ASN A 106 2.38 -8.67 9.17
CA ASN A 106 1.48 -8.48 8.05
C ASN A 106 1.34 -9.75 7.21
N TYR A 107 0.21 -9.89 6.53
CA TYR A 107 0.03 -10.84 5.45
C TYR A 107 -0.94 -10.25 4.42
N LEU A 108 -0.41 -9.64 3.37
CA LEU A 108 -1.17 -8.87 2.39
C LEU A 108 -1.11 -9.51 0.99
N SER A 109 -1.45 -10.79 0.94
CA SER A 109 -1.67 -11.55 -0.28
C SER A 109 -2.95 -12.39 -0.14
N PHE A 110 -3.74 -12.51 -1.19
CA PHE A 110 -4.95 -13.35 -1.26
C PHE A 110 -4.67 -14.71 -1.90
N THR A 111 -3.58 -14.85 -2.68
CA THR A 111 -3.09 -16.13 -3.19
C THR A 111 -2.04 -16.70 -2.24
N GLY A 112 -1.74 -17.97 -2.30
CA GLY A 112 -0.77 -18.58 -1.39
C GLY A 112 0.64 -18.68 -1.97
N ASP A 113 0.82 -18.25 -3.21
CA ASP A 113 2.04 -18.42 -4.01
C ASP A 113 2.83 -17.12 -4.22
N LYS A 114 2.31 -16.00 -3.71
CA LYS A 114 2.96 -14.68 -3.84
C LYS A 114 3.56 -14.22 -2.52
N PRO A 115 4.69 -13.49 -2.56
CA PRO A 115 5.26 -12.88 -1.35
C PRO A 115 4.27 -11.89 -0.74
N ALA A 116 4.14 -11.96 0.59
CA ALA A 116 3.17 -11.16 1.35
C ALA A 116 3.81 -10.27 2.42
N GLN A 117 5.13 -10.32 2.56
CA GLN A 117 5.94 -9.63 3.57
C GLN A 117 7.28 -9.20 3.00
N GLY A 118 7.95 -8.28 3.68
CA GLY A 118 9.21 -7.69 3.23
C GLY A 118 8.99 -6.53 2.26
N PHE A 119 10.02 -6.15 1.52
CA PHE A 119 9.92 -5.08 0.52
C PHE A 119 9.53 -5.69 -0.84
N LEU A 120 8.41 -5.21 -1.38
CA LEU A 120 7.74 -5.81 -2.53
C LEU A 120 7.48 -4.77 -3.63
N ALA A 121 7.54 -5.20 -4.88
CA ALA A 121 6.78 -4.61 -5.97
C ALA A 121 5.47 -5.40 -6.09
N GLN A 122 4.32 -4.74 -5.93
CA GLN A 122 3.03 -5.44 -5.84
C GLN A 122 1.94 -4.71 -6.60
N THR A 123 1.04 -5.48 -7.22
CA THR A 123 -0.11 -4.96 -7.94
C THR A 123 -1.37 -5.77 -7.67
N PHE A 124 -2.50 -5.07 -7.57
CA PHE A 124 -3.83 -5.65 -7.39
C PHE A 124 -4.80 -5.10 -8.43
N ARG A 125 -5.58 -6.00 -9.01
CA ARG A 125 -6.71 -5.65 -9.88
C ARG A 125 -7.97 -6.36 -9.42
N SER A 126 -8.98 -5.59 -9.09
CA SER A 126 -10.28 -6.10 -8.64
C SER A 126 -11.44 -5.53 -9.43
N PRO A 127 -12.55 -6.27 -9.61
CA PRO A 127 -13.78 -5.74 -10.16
C PRO A 127 -14.48 -4.78 -9.17
N ILE A 128 -15.42 -3.94 -9.63
CA ILE A 128 -16.26 -3.13 -8.73
C ILE A 128 -17.16 -4.04 -7.92
N PHE A 129 -17.73 -5.03 -8.58
CA PHE A 129 -18.57 -6.05 -8.01
C PHE A 129 -18.28 -7.39 -8.69
N HIS A 130 -18.41 -8.46 -7.92
CA HIS A 130 -18.35 -9.84 -8.42
C HIS A 130 -19.39 -10.66 -7.67
N PRO A 131 -20.21 -11.51 -8.33
CA PRO A 131 -21.24 -12.31 -7.68
C PRO A 131 -20.73 -13.17 -6.52
N LEU A 132 -19.47 -13.65 -6.59
CA LEU A 132 -18.83 -14.42 -5.51
C LEU A 132 -18.59 -13.61 -4.22
N LEU A 133 -18.75 -12.29 -4.22
CA LEU A 133 -18.70 -11.50 -2.98
C LEU A 133 -19.85 -11.83 -2.03
N ILE A 134 -21.01 -12.22 -2.57
CA ILE A 134 -22.16 -12.64 -1.76
C ILE A 134 -21.82 -13.91 -0.97
N PRO A 135 -21.46 -15.05 -1.61
CA PRO A 135 -21.09 -16.24 -0.86
C PRO A 135 -19.80 -16.05 -0.02
N ALA A 136 -18.86 -15.21 -0.44
CA ALA A 136 -17.70 -14.88 0.39
C ALA A 136 -18.08 -14.18 1.68
N GLY A 137 -19.00 -13.20 1.63
CA GLY A 137 -19.53 -12.53 2.81
C GLY A 137 -20.31 -13.48 3.72
N LEU A 138 -21.15 -14.33 3.15
CA LEU A 138 -21.91 -15.34 3.91
C LEU A 138 -21.00 -16.41 4.55
N ALA A 139 -19.89 -16.77 3.92
CA ALA A 139 -18.93 -17.73 4.42
C ALA A 139 -18.06 -17.20 5.57
N LEU A 140 -17.88 -15.88 5.67
CA LEU A 140 -16.95 -15.25 6.62
C LEU A 140 -17.15 -15.68 8.09
N PRO A 141 -18.36 -15.72 8.65
CA PRO A 141 -18.59 -16.15 10.03
C PRO A 141 -18.36 -17.66 10.24
N PHE A 142 -18.46 -18.48 9.18
CA PHE A 142 -18.36 -19.94 9.27
C PHE A 142 -16.98 -20.45 8.87
N SER A 143 -16.36 -19.86 7.85
CA SER A 143 -15.04 -20.29 7.36
C SER A 143 -14.30 -19.12 6.73
N ARG A 144 -13.43 -18.49 7.49
CA ARG A 144 -12.54 -17.42 7.02
C ARG A 144 -11.60 -17.90 5.90
N LYS A 145 -11.16 -19.17 5.97
CA LYS A 145 -10.36 -19.79 4.91
C LYS A 145 -11.12 -19.88 3.59
N ALA A 146 -12.40 -20.30 3.63
CA ALA A 146 -13.24 -20.35 2.42
C ALA A 146 -13.46 -18.93 1.85
N THR A 147 -13.71 -17.95 2.71
CA THR A 147 -13.83 -16.54 2.30
C THR A 147 -12.55 -16.05 1.60
N ARG A 148 -11.38 -16.28 2.19
CA ARG A 148 -10.10 -15.91 1.56
C ARG A 148 -9.92 -16.56 0.19
N ASN A 149 -10.21 -17.87 0.07
CA ASN A 149 -10.11 -18.58 -1.19
C ASN A 149 -11.06 -18.02 -2.26
N LEU A 150 -12.25 -17.58 -1.88
CA LEU A 150 -13.19 -16.91 -2.79
C LEU A 150 -12.66 -15.53 -3.21
N LEU A 151 -12.12 -14.75 -2.26
CA LEU A 151 -11.50 -13.45 -2.56
C LEU A 151 -10.31 -13.60 -3.51
N GLY A 152 -9.46 -14.61 -3.32
CA GLY A 152 -8.33 -14.90 -4.22
C GLY A 152 -8.75 -15.28 -5.65
N LYS A 153 -10.02 -15.70 -5.88
CA LYS A 153 -10.57 -15.90 -7.24
C LYS A 153 -11.11 -14.62 -7.87
N ILE A 154 -11.38 -13.60 -7.07
CA ILE A 154 -11.96 -12.33 -7.50
C ILE A 154 -10.88 -11.27 -7.69
N ILE A 155 -9.89 -11.25 -6.80
CA ILE A 155 -8.80 -10.30 -6.77
C ILE A 155 -7.62 -10.91 -7.52
N ALA A 156 -7.30 -10.37 -8.68
CA ALA A 156 -6.05 -10.68 -9.34
C ALA A 156 -4.94 -9.91 -8.63
N GLU A 157 -3.89 -10.62 -8.24
CA GLU A 157 -2.69 -10.04 -7.65
C GLU A 157 -1.44 -10.57 -8.29
N ASP A 158 -0.38 -9.79 -8.25
CA ASP A 158 0.96 -10.22 -8.60
C ASP A 158 1.98 -9.44 -7.79
N SER A 159 3.07 -10.08 -7.41
CA SER A 159 4.10 -9.43 -6.62
C SER A 159 5.45 -10.13 -6.72
N SER A 160 6.51 -9.37 -6.50
CA SER A 160 7.88 -9.85 -6.40
C SER A 160 8.55 -9.25 -5.18
N ALA A 161 9.28 -10.08 -4.43
CA ALA A 161 10.16 -9.60 -3.37
C ALA A 161 11.39 -8.93 -3.98
N LEU A 162 11.75 -7.79 -3.43
CA LEU A 162 12.88 -6.99 -3.89
C LEU A 162 14.04 -7.09 -2.91
N SER A 163 15.21 -7.48 -3.43
CA SER A 163 16.47 -7.54 -2.65
C SER A 163 17.24 -6.23 -2.82
N VAL A 164 16.80 -5.18 -2.12
CA VAL A 164 17.37 -3.83 -2.16
C VAL A 164 17.70 -3.40 -0.73
N ASP A 165 18.84 -2.78 -0.51
CA ASP A 165 19.14 -2.13 0.77
C ASP A 165 18.38 -0.80 0.88
N VAL A 166 17.15 -0.90 1.35
CA VAL A 166 16.22 0.23 1.47
C VAL A 166 16.72 1.34 2.42
N THR A 167 17.81 1.12 3.16
CA THR A 167 18.44 2.13 4.02
C THR A 167 19.34 3.09 3.24
N GLN A 168 19.64 2.76 1.99
CA GLN A 168 20.38 3.60 1.07
C GLN A 168 19.43 4.32 0.10
N TRP A 169 19.91 5.41 -0.49
CA TRP A 169 19.17 6.13 -1.52
C TRP A 169 19.13 5.34 -2.83
N HIS A 170 17.92 4.96 -3.25
CA HIS A 170 17.65 4.35 -4.55
C HIS A 170 16.68 5.19 -5.36
N GLY A 171 16.83 5.15 -6.68
CA GLY A 171 15.86 5.65 -7.63
C GLY A 171 14.77 4.62 -7.90
N TYR A 172 13.51 5.01 -7.74
CA TYR A 172 12.35 4.16 -8.01
C TYR A 172 11.53 4.75 -9.14
N ARG A 173 11.17 3.92 -10.12
CA ARG A 173 10.22 4.26 -11.16
C ARG A 173 9.13 3.20 -11.21
N LEU A 174 7.88 3.66 -11.18
CA LEU A 174 6.69 2.84 -11.31
C LEU A 174 5.91 3.35 -12.52
N GLU A 175 5.66 2.47 -13.50
CA GLU A 175 4.80 2.74 -14.63
C GLU A 175 3.51 1.95 -14.50
N TRP A 176 2.40 2.66 -14.53
CA TRP A 176 1.08 2.05 -14.53
C TRP A 176 0.31 2.45 -15.79
N SER A 177 -0.12 1.44 -16.52
CA SER A 177 -1.06 1.55 -17.64
C SER A 177 -2.17 0.50 -17.51
N ALA A 178 -3.20 0.58 -18.34
CA ALA A 178 -4.28 -0.40 -18.34
C ALA A 178 -3.83 -1.84 -18.68
N LYS A 179 -2.66 -2.00 -19.30
CA LYS A 179 -2.17 -3.29 -19.80
C LYS A 179 -1.07 -3.90 -18.95
N ARG A 180 -0.32 -3.07 -18.22
CA ARG A 180 0.81 -3.53 -17.41
C ARG A 180 1.12 -2.59 -16.26
N SER A 181 1.74 -3.14 -15.23
CA SER A 181 2.43 -2.44 -14.15
C SER A 181 3.90 -2.84 -14.20
N ALA A 182 4.82 -1.88 -14.19
CA ALA A 182 6.24 -2.17 -14.25
C ALA A 182 7.01 -1.32 -13.25
N PHE A 183 8.06 -1.91 -12.65
CA PHE A 183 8.78 -1.38 -11.50
C PHE A 183 10.28 -1.44 -11.77
N TRP A 184 10.95 -0.31 -11.65
CA TRP A 184 12.40 -0.20 -11.79
C TRP A 184 13.02 0.30 -10.49
N VAL A 185 14.19 -0.23 -10.17
CA VAL A 185 15.07 0.28 -9.12
C VAL A 185 16.42 0.61 -9.77
N ASP A 186 16.90 1.84 -9.58
CA ASP A 186 18.13 2.35 -10.17
C ASP A 186 18.21 2.08 -11.69
N ASP A 187 17.12 2.38 -12.41
CA ASP A 187 16.92 2.18 -13.84
C ASP A 187 16.96 0.71 -14.32
N VAL A 188 17.06 -0.27 -13.41
CA VAL A 188 16.95 -1.69 -13.73
C VAL A 188 15.51 -2.15 -13.53
N LEU A 189 14.94 -2.85 -14.52
CA LEU A 189 13.61 -3.46 -14.41
C LEU A 189 13.64 -4.55 -13.33
N ALA A 190 13.00 -4.28 -12.20
CA ALA A 190 12.96 -5.20 -11.06
C ALA A 190 11.76 -6.15 -11.13
N PHE A 191 10.62 -5.67 -11.65
CA PHE A 191 9.40 -6.48 -11.80
C PHE A 191 8.48 -5.90 -12.87
N GLU A 192 7.80 -6.77 -13.59
CA GLU A 192 6.73 -6.40 -14.53
C GLU A 192 5.58 -7.41 -14.42
N SER A 193 4.33 -6.93 -14.49
CA SER A 193 3.15 -7.76 -14.39
C SER A 193 2.07 -7.33 -15.39
N PRO A 194 1.35 -8.29 -16.01
CA PRO A 194 0.13 -8.04 -16.77
C PRO A 194 -1.08 -7.79 -15.85
N VAL A 195 -0.98 -8.09 -14.56
CA VAL A 195 -1.97 -7.70 -13.56
C VAL A 195 -1.81 -6.21 -13.32
N SER A 196 -2.80 -5.44 -13.75
CA SER A 196 -2.75 -3.98 -13.64
C SER A 196 -4.15 -3.41 -13.42
N PRO A 197 -4.35 -2.44 -12.51
CA PRO A 197 -5.63 -1.77 -12.34
C PRO A 197 -6.14 -1.19 -13.66
N HIS A 198 -7.45 -1.31 -13.93
CA HIS A 198 -8.02 -0.75 -15.14
C HIS A 198 -7.98 0.79 -15.13
N ALA A 199 -7.54 1.41 -16.23
CA ALA A 199 -7.50 2.88 -16.35
C ALA A 199 -8.89 3.56 -16.23
N SER A 200 -9.98 2.82 -16.42
CA SER A 200 -11.34 3.33 -16.13
C SER A 200 -11.60 3.58 -14.64
N ARG A 201 -10.72 3.08 -13.76
CA ARG A 201 -10.78 3.25 -12.31
C ARG A 201 -9.61 4.09 -11.85
N PRO A 202 -9.86 5.38 -11.61
CA PRO A 202 -8.78 6.27 -11.22
C PRO A 202 -8.23 5.87 -9.85
N LEU A 203 -6.93 6.05 -9.71
CA LEU A 203 -6.18 5.84 -8.48
C LEU A 203 -5.61 7.17 -7.98
N GLY A 204 -5.30 7.21 -6.70
CA GLY A 204 -4.56 8.31 -6.10
C GLY A 204 -3.15 7.88 -5.73
N VAL A 205 -2.22 8.82 -5.77
CA VAL A 205 -0.86 8.61 -5.27
C VAL A 205 -0.87 8.64 -3.75
N ILE A 206 -0.16 7.69 -3.17
CA ILE A 206 0.08 7.58 -1.73
C ILE A 206 1.55 7.33 -1.46
N ILE A 207 2.08 7.98 -0.44
CA ILE A 207 3.41 7.76 0.15
C ILE A 207 3.19 7.78 1.65
N TRP A 208 3.62 6.74 2.36
CA TRP A 208 3.32 6.62 3.79
C TRP A 208 4.35 5.82 4.57
N ILE A 209 4.36 6.01 5.86
CA ILE A 209 4.97 5.14 6.87
C ILE A 209 4.03 5.08 8.07
N ASP A 210 3.76 3.86 8.57
CA ASP A 210 2.92 3.64 9.74
C ASP A 210 3.38 2.44 10.58
N ASN A 211 2.80 2.30 11.78
CA ASN A 211 3.01 1.16 12.67
C ASN A 211 1.85 0.17 12.68
N GLN A 212 1.04 0.13 11.63
CA GLN A 212 -0.10 -0.77 11.52
C GLN A 212 0.31 -2.13 10.95
N PHE A 213 -0.42 -3.18 11.34
CA PHE A 213 -0.39 -4.44 10.63
C PHE A 213 -1.79 -4.92 10.26
N ALA A 214 -1.86 -5.62 9.14
CA ALA A 214 -3.05 -6.32 8.67
C ALA A 214 -2.63 -7.69 8.10
N ALA A 215 -3.35 -8.73 8.47
CA ALA A 215 -3.07 -10.08 8.02
C ALA A 215 -4.36 -10.83 7.69
N PHE A 216 -4.36 -11.51 6.56
CA PHE A 216 -5.35 -12.53 6.23
C PHE A 216 -4.63 -13.76 5.69
N THR A 217 -4.19 -14.62 6.61
CA THR A 217 -3.28 -15.73 6.30
C THR A 217 -3.96 -16.86 5.51
N PRO A 218 -3.19 -17.73 4.82
CA PRO A 218 -3.72 -18.89 4.11
C PRO A 218 -4.57 -19.82 4.97
N GLU A 219 -4.29 -19.90 6.28
CA GLU A 219 -5.05 -20.69 7.25
C GLU A 219 -6.38 -20.02 7.65
N GLY A 220 -6.63 -18.80 7.18
CA GLY A 220 -7.84 -18.03 7.50
C GLY A 220 -7.73 -17.22 8.80
N LYS A 221 -6.52 -17.01 9.33
CA LYS A 221 -6.33 -16.11 10.47
C LYS A 221 -6.44 -14.67 9.99
N ILE A 222 -7.27 -13.89 10.66
CA ILE A 222 -7.39 -12.45 10.45
C ILE A 222 -6.74 -11.76 11.64
N GLY A 223 -5.75 -10.92 11.35
CA GLY A 223 -5.09 -10.06 12.33
C GLY A 223 -5.14 -8.61 11.85
N PHE A 224 -5.30 -7.70 12.79
CA PHE A 224 -5.32 -6.27 12.52
C PHE A 224 -4.98 -5.51 13.79
N GLY A 225 -4.14 -4.51 13.72
CA GLY A 225 -3.79 -3.72 14.88
C GLY A 225 -2.60 -2.81 14.66
N VAL A 226 -2.04 -2.39 15.76
CA VAL A 226 -0.92 -1.46 15.84
C VAL A 226 0.25 -2.16 16.52
N LEU A 227 1.45 -1.93 16.02
CA LEU A 227 2.68 -2.48 16.56
C LEU A 227 3.41 -1.45 17.42
N GLU A 228 4.14 -1.92 18.41
CA GLU A 228 5.13 -1.12 19.11
C GLU A 228 6.19 -0.63 18.12
N ASN A 229 6.55 0.65 18.21
CA ASN A 229 7.65 1.23 17.49
C ASN A 229 8.76 1.55 18.51
N PRO A 230 9.76 0.67 18.69
CA PRO A 230 10.74 0.82 19.76
C PRO A 230 11.69 2.02 19.55
N GLU A 231 11.92 2.39 18.31
CA GLU A 231 12.78 3.51 17.92
C GLU A 231 12.06 4.43 16.91
N PRO A 232 12.38 5.73 16.85
CA PRO A 232 11.87 6.59 15.79
C PRO A 232 12.23 6.04 14.40
N ALA A 233 11.28 6.08 13.50
CA ALA A 233 11.45 5.61 12.13
C ALA A 233 11.00 6.66 11.13
N TRP A 234 11.65 6.71 9.96
CA TRP A 234 11.27 7.63 8.89
C TRP A 234 11.51 7.05 7.50
N LEU A 235 10.70 7.55 6.58
CA LEU A 235 10.86 7.44 5.13
C LEU A 235 11.25 8.82 4.60
N GLU A 236 12.37 8.91 3.92
CA GLU A 236 12.79 10.10 3.19
C GLU A 236 12.59 9.91 1.70
N LEU A 237 12.14 10.95 1.03
CA LEU A 237 11.96 10.95 -0.43
C LEU A 237 12.40 12.27 -1.05
N GLU A 238 12.95 12.17 -2.26
CA GLU A 238 13.41 13.28 -3.10
C GLU A 238 12.92 13.10 -4.54
N ASP A 239 13.00 14.17 -5.33
CA ASP A 239 12.77 14.16 -6.78
C ASP A 239 11.42 13.57 -7.21
N LEU A 240 10.37 13.70 -6.39
CA LEU A 240 9.04 13.20 -6.70
C LEU A 240 8.49 13.83 -7.97
N LYS A 241 8.25 13.01 -8.99
CA LYS A 241 7.67 13.39 -10.28
C LYS A 241 6.55 12.44 -10.67
N ILE A 242 5.41 13.00 -11.04
CA ILE A 242 4.22 12.27 -11.52
C ILE A 242 3.96 12.74 -12.94
N VAL A 243 4.04 11.84 -13.89
CA VAL A 243 3.85 12.13 -15.32
C VAL A 243 2.68 11.31 -15.84
N SER A 244 1.64 11.96 -16.34
CA SER A 244 0.54 11.28 -17.03
C SER A 244 1.00 10.70 -18.37
N VAL A 245 0.58 9.47 -18.69
CA VAL A 245 0.91 8.74 -19.93
C VAL A 245 -0.31 8.68 -20.84
#